data_4994d4cef90b3cb8f388501550bd91d8
#
_entry.id   4994d4cef90b3cb8f388501550bd91d8
#
_cell.length_a   1.000
_cell.length_b   1.000
_cell.length_c   1.000
_cell.angle_alpha   90.00
_cell.angle_beta   90.00
_cell.angle_gamma   90.00
#
_symmetry.space_group_name_H-M   'P 1'
#
loop_
_entity.id
_entity.type
_entity.pdbx_description
1 polymer ?
#
loop_
_entity_poly.entity_id
_entity_poly.type
_entity_poly.pdbx_seq_one_letter_code
_entity_poly.pdbx_strand_id
1 'polypeptide(L)'
;DLAVMDRFCIYMPGWEMPKNSSEYLTNNYGFITDYLAEAFHYQLKHTNRYEEVSTRTKLGKFVEGRDEKGIKKTVAAYLKMLHPHGECSDEEFEEYVAYAIEGRRRVKEQMNKRKPDDEFANIGLSFINTQGEEIVVDCPETMGVEATINPKKPGVNVDVPEEGQSHDP
;
A
#
# COMPACT_ATOMS: atom_id res chain seq x y z
N ASP A 1 7.00 19.33 -3.89
CA ASP A 1 7.83 18.65 -4.87
C ASP A 1 7.41 17.19 -5.00
N LEU A 2 6.90 16.80 -6.18
CA LEU A 2 6.43 15.43 -6.45
C LEU A 2 7.53 14.38 -6.28
N ALA A 3 8.77 14.73 -6.64
CA ALA A 3 9.91 13.83 -6.52
C ALA A 3 10.22 13.45 -5.06
N VAL A 4 9.88 14.30 -4.10
CA VAL A 4 9.98 13.98 -2.67
C VAL A 4 8.85 13.05 -2.27
N MET A 5 7.62 13.33 -2.68
CA MET A 5 6.46 12.49 -2.38
C MET A 5 6.64 11.07 -2.93
N ASP A 6 7.14 10.94 -4.15
CA ASP A 6 7.39 9.66 -4.79
C ASP A 6 8.45 8.79 -4.07
N ARG A 7 9.22 9.36 -3.16
CA ARG A 7 10.18 8.62 -2.32
C ARG A 7 9.57 8.01 -1.07
N PHE A 8 8.35 8.41 -0.68
CA PHE A 8 7.67 7.77 0.43
C PHE A 8 7.25 6.35 0.04
N CYS A 9 7.57 5.40 0.89
CA CYS A 9 7.25 4.00 0.63
C CYS A 9 5.75 3.73 0.79
N ILE A 10 5.13 4.39 1.76
CA ILE A 10 3.73 4.20 2.16
C ILE A 10 3.13 5.53 2.60
N TYR A 11 1.83 5.70 2.37
CA TYR A 11 1.01 6.74 2.98
C TYR A 11 -0.11 6.08 3.77
N MET A 12 -0.16 6.39 5.06
CA MET A 12 -1.21 5.92 5.96
C MET A 12 -2.03 7.14 6.41
N PRO A 13 -3.31 7.21 6.06
CA PRO A 13 -4.14 8.34 6.44
C PRO A 13 -4.53 8.27 7.92
N GLY A 14 -4.53 9.43 8.58
CA GLY A 14 -4.84 9.51 10.02
C GLY A 14 -6.26 9.12 10.39
N TRP A 15 -7.21 9.15 9.44
CA TRP A 15 -8.60 8.74 9.71
C TRP A 15 -8.78 7.22 9.85
N GLU A 16 -7.82 6.42 9.40
CA GLU A 16 -7.82 4.96 9.63
C GLU A 16 -7.30 4.58 11.02
N MET A 17 -6.62 5.51 11.69
CA MET A 17 -6.16 5.25 13.04
C MET A 17 -7.34 5.31 14.01
N PRO A 18 -7.49 4.31 14.89
CA PRO A 18 -8.55 4.32 15.88
C PRO A 18 -8.41 5.55 16.79
N LYS A 19 -9.53 6.18 17.12
CA LYS A 19 -9.54 7.25 18.12
C LYS A 19 -9.19 6.66 19.47
N ASN A 20 -8.49 7.43 20.30
CA ASN A 20 -8.22 7.02 21.67
C ASN A 20 -9.54 6.74 22.40
N SER A 21 -9.67 5.53 22.92
CA SER A 21 -10.81 5.05 23.66
C SER A 21 -10.33 4.32 24.92
N SER A 22 -11.14 4.30 25.95
CA SER A 22 -10.88 3.51 27.16
C SER A 22 -10.74 2.01 26.87
N GLU A 23 -11.33 1.53 25.78
CA GLU A 23 -11.24 0.13 25.32
C GLU A 23 -9.82 -0.29 24.94
N TYR A 24 -8.99 0.68 24.52
CA TYR A 24 -7.58 0.42 24.16
C TYR A 24 -6.64 0.58 25.35
N LEU A 25 -7.14 1.00 26.52
CA LEU A 25 -6.36 1.13 27.72
C LEU A 25 -6.38 -0.18 28.52
N THR A 26 -5.25 -0.55 29.06
CA THR A 26 -5.12 -1.71 29.93
C THR A 26 -4.52 -1.31 31.27
N ASN A 27 -4.95 -2.00 32.33
CA ASN A 27 -4.33 -1.91 33.64
C ASN A 27 -3.18 -2.91 33.82
N ASN A 28 -2.87 -3.68 32.79
CA ASN A 28 -1.77 -4.64 32.80
C ASN A 28 -0.44 -3.92 32.56
N TYR A 29 0.65 -4.56 33.01
CA TYR A 29 1.98 -4.11 32.66
C TYR A 29 2.25 -4.33 31.17
N GLY A 30 2.89 -3.37 30.55
CA GLY A 30 3.35 -3.42 29.16
C GLY A 30 4.82 -3.04 29.02
N PHE A 31 5.35 -3.15 27.84
CA PHE A 31 6.68 -2.62 27.56
C PHE A 31 6.67 -1.10 27.56
N ILE A 32 7.69 -0.51 28.14
CA ILE A 32 7.92 0.94 27.98
C ILE A 32 8.28 1.21 26.51
N THR A 33 7.86 2.38 26.02
CA THR A 33 8.05 2.78 24.62
C THR A 33 9.53 2.82 24.22
N ASP A 34 10.42 3.21 25.12
CA ASP A 34 11.85 3.26 24.86
C ASP A 34 12.44 1.87 24.62
N TYR A 35 12.01 0.87 25.38
CA TYR A 35 12.42 -0.51 25.15
C TYR A 35 11.94 -1.03 23.81
N LEU A 36 10.68 -0.76 23.44
CA LEU A 36 10.11 -1.16 22.17
C LEU A 36 10.85 -0.48 20.99
N ALA A 37 11.17 0.81 21.14
CA ALA A 37 11.93 1.55 20.14
C ALA A 37 13.33 0.96 19.94
N GLU A 38 14.03 0.59 21.01
CA GLU A 38 15.34 -0.08 20.92
C GLU A 38 15.25 -1.47 20.31
N ALA A 39 14.20 -2.23 20.60
CA ALA A 39 13.97 -3.53 19.98
C ALA A 39 13.80 -3.40 18.46
N PHE A 40 13.01 -2.42 17.99
CA PHE A 40 12.84 -2.15 16.56
C PHE A 40 14.14 -1.64 15.91
N HIS A 41 14.90 -0.80 16.63
CA HIS A 41 16.20 -0.32 16.17
C HIS A 41 17.22 -1.46 16.02
N TYR A 42 17.22 -2.37 16.96
CA TYR A 42 18.04 -3.60 16.86
C TYR A 42 17.65 -4.43 15.64
N GLN A 43 16.34 -4.69 15.45
CA GLN A 43 15.83 -5.42 14.29
C GLN A 43 16.22 -4.74 12.97
N LEU A 44 16.13 -3.41 12.91
CA LEU A 44 16.51 -2.67 11.72
C LEU A 44 17.97 -2.90 11.33
N LYS A 45 18.87 -2.93 12.30
CA LYS A 45 20.32 -3.07 12.06
C LYS A 45 20.79 -4.52 11.84
N HIS A 46 20.16 -5.47 12.53
CA HIS A 46 20.67 -6.83 12.61
C HIS A 46 19.89 -7.88 11.81
N THR A 47 18.73 -7.50 11.28
CA THR A 47 17.89 -8.42 10.51
C THR A 47 17.65 -7.89 9.10
N ASN A 48 18.05 -8.66 8.10
CA ASN A 48 17.74 -8.36 6.70
C ASN A 48 16.62 -9.28 6.21
N ARG A 49 15.42 -8.69 6.01
CA ARG A 49 14.25 -9.40 5.47
C ARG A 49 13.98 -9.05 4.00
N TYR A 50 14.77 -8.12 3.45
CA TYR A 50 14.51 -7.61 2.10
C TYR A 50 14.75 -8.66 1.01
N GLU A 51 15.74 -9.52 1.17
CA GLU A 51 16.02 -10.59 0.22
C GLU A 51 14.91 -11.65 0.21
N GLU A 52 14.41 -12.04 1.38
CA GLU A 52 13.25 -12.92 1.51
C GLU A 52 12.04 -12.33 0.79
N VAL A 53 11.71 -11.08 1.07
CA VAL A 53 10.62 -10.38 0.41
C VAL A 53 10.82 -10.34 -1.09
N SER A 54 12.02 -10.05 -1.56
CA SER A 54 12.32 -9.99 -2.99
C SER A 54 12.13 -11.33 -3.71
N THR A 55 12.39 -12.42 -3.02
CA THR A 55 12.23 -13.78 -3.55
C THR A 55 10.76 -14.23 -3.56
N ARG A 56 10.03 -13.94 -2.47
CA ARG A 56 8.63 -14.34 -2.31
C ARG A 56 7.66 -13.45 -3.09
N THR A 57 7.97 -12.16 -3.26
CA THR A 57 7.04 -11.21 -3.88
C THR A 57 7.16 -11.24 -5.40
N LYS A 58 6.05 -11.54 -6.07
CA LYS A 58 5.89 -11.38 -7.52
C LYS A 58 4.94 -10.22 -7.78
N LEU A 59 5.47 -9.10 -8.24
CA LEU A 59 4.69 -7.91 -8.52
C LEU A 59 4.18 -7.91 -9.96
N GLY A 60 3.07 -7.23 -10.18
CA GLY A 60 2.49 -7.11 -11.49
C GLY A 60 3.29 -6.21 -12.42
N LYS A 61 2.97 -6.25 -13.70
CA LYS A 61 3.72 -5.61 -14.80
C LYS A 61 3.92 -4.09 -14.63
N PHE A 62 3.01 -3.43 -13.93
CA PHE A 62 3.03 -1.96 -13.78
C PHE A 62 3.68 -1.48 -12.48
N VAL A 63 4.17 -2.41 -11.67
CA VAL A 63 4.90 -2.08 -10.44
C VAL A 63 6.37 -2.06 -10.74
N GLU A 64 6.94 -0.89 -10.91
CA GLU A 64 8.33 -0.71 -11.32
C GLU A 64 9.08 0.30 -10.43
N GLY A 65 10.39 0.23 -10.47
CA GLY A 65 11.30 1.24 -9.92
C GLY A 65 11.04 1.59 -8.45
N ARG A 66 10.49 2.78 -8.20
CA ARG A 66 10.25 3.28 -6.84
C ARG A 66 9.06 2.61 -6.18
N ASP A 67 8.05 2.21 -6.95
CA ASP A 67 6.87 1.51 -6.44
C ASP A 67 7.27 0.13 -5.92
N GLU A 68 7.99 -0.64 -6.71
CA GLU A 68 8.53 -1.93 -6.31
C GLU A 68 9.39 -1.81 -5.04
N LYS A 69 10.34 -0.87 -5.04
CA LYS A 69 11.23 -0.64 -3.89
C LYS A 69 10.45 -0.23 -2.64
N GLY A 70 9.45 0.64 -2.79
CA GLY A 70 8.60 1.08 -1.70
C GLY A 70 7.80 -0.07 -1.09
N ILE A 71 7.14 -0.86 -1.93
CA ILE A 71 6.34 -2.02 -1.52
C ILE A 71 7.24 -3.04 -0.78
N LYS A 72 8.34 -3.47 -1.39
CA LYS A 72 9.25 -4.45 -0.79
C LYS A 72 9.83 -4.00 0.55
N LYS A 73 10.17 -2.71 0.69
CA LYS A 73 10.64 -2.16 1.97
C LYS A 73 9.55 -2.17 3.04
N THR A 74 8.31 -1.86 2.66
CA THR A 74 7.17 -1.86 3.58
C THR A 74 6.88 -3.27 4.06
N VAL A 75 6.82 -4.26 3.16
CA VAL A 75 6.65 -5.68 3.54
C VAL A 75 7.77 -6.15 4.45
N ALA A 76 9.03 -5.81 4.14
CA ALA A 76 10.16 -6.17 4.99
C ALA A 76 10.05 -5.55 6.40
N ALA A 77 9.49 -4.33 6.51
CA ALA A 77 9.23 -3.71 7.80
C ALA A 77 8.12 -4.46 8.58
N TYR A 78 7.02 -4.84 7.92
CA TYR A 78 5.97 -5.66 8.55
C TYR A 78 6.54 -6.99 9.08
N LEU A 79 7.32 -7.71 8.28
CA LEU A 79 7.95 -8.95 8.72
C LEU A 79 8.86 -8.77 9.94
N LYS A 80 9.61 -7.67 10.01
CA LYS A 80 10.46 -7.37 11.17
C LYS A 80 9.65 -7.09 12.43
N MET A 81 8.55 -6.37 12.30
CA MET A 81 7.73 -5.95 13.44
C MET A 81 6.82 -7.07 13.94
N LEU A 82 6.18 -7.78 13.02
CA LEU A 82 5.12 -8.74 13.34
C LEU A 82 5.65 -10.18 13.45
N HIS A 83 6.73 -10.49 12.74
CA HIS A 83 7.36 -11.82 12.72
C HIS A 83 8.84 -11.75 13.11
N PRO A 84 9.21 -11.24 14.31
CA PRO A 84 10.61 -11.16 14.75
C PRO A 84 11.25 -12.53 14.90
N HIS A 85 10.45 -13.58 15.08
CA HIS A 85 10.88 -14.99 15.15
C HIS A 85 11.21 -15.61 13.78
N GLY A 86 10.84 -14.95 12.68
CA GLY A 86 11.21 -15.36 11.32
C GLY A 86 10.14 -16.08 10.52
N GLU A 87 9.16 -16.69 11.18
CA GLU A 87 8.10 -17.45 10.51
C GLU A 87 6.92 -16.55 10.12
N CYS A 88 6.46 -16.68 8.87
CA CYS A 88 5.31 -15.97 8.34
C CYS A 88 4.65 -16.88 7.29
N SER A 89 3.37 -17.14 7.46
CA SER A 89 2.59 -17.93 6.48
C SER A 89 2.49 -17.22 5.13
N ASP A 90 2.07 -17.94 4.11
CA ASP A 90 1.91 -17.34 2.79
C ASP A 90 0.70 -16.41 2.76
N GLU A 91 -0.38 -16.74 3.48
CA GLU A 91 -1.57 -15.92 3.60
C GLU A 91 -1.25 -14.58 4.28
N GLU A 92 -0.55 -14.60 5.41
CA GLU A 92 -0.11 -13.38 6.11
C GLU A 92 0.83 -12.54 5.23
N PHE A 93 1.73 -13.21 4.52
CA PHE A 93 2.65 -12.53 3.63
C PHE A 93 1.92 -11.81 2.49
N GLU A 94 0.94 -12.46 1.86
CA GLU A 94 0.10 -11.86 0.80
C GLU A 94 -0.70 -10.67 1.32
N GLU A 95 -1.23 -10.77 2.54
CA GLU A 95 -1.92 -9.66 3.20
C GLU A 95 -0.99 -8.45 3.38
N TYR A 96 0.26 -8.66 3.81
CA TYR A 96 1.23 -7.56 3.94
C TYR A 96 1.63 -6.97 2.59
N VAL A 97 1.71 -7.80 1.55
CA VAL A 97 1.94 -7.31 0.18
C VAL A 97 0.78 -6.43 -0.27
N ALA A 98 -0.47 -6.86 -0.03
CA ALA A 98 -1.66 -6.09 -0.36
C ALA A 98 -1.68 -4.74 0.38
N TYR A 99 -1.44 -4.71 1.69
CA TYR A 99 -1.36 -3.46 2.47
C TYR A 99 -0.24 -2.52 1.99
N ALA A 100 0.91 -3.10 1.64
CA ALA A 100 2.01 -2.29 1.12
C ALA A 100 1.68 -1.66 -0.24
N ILE A 101 0.99 -2.40 -1.10
CA ILE A 101 0.51 -1.90 -2.39
C ILE A 101 -0.55 -0.82 -2.20
N GLU A 102 -1.52 -1.04 -1.32
CA GLU A 102 -2.56 -0.05 -0.98
C GLU A 102 -1.94 1.26 -0.48
N GLY A 103 -1.02 1.16 0.48
CA GLY A 103 -0.32 2.34 0.99
C GLY A 103 0.52 3.06 -0.07
N ARG A 104 1.10 2.33 -1.02
CA ARG A 104 1.83 2.92 -2.15
C ARG A 104 0.87 3.53 -3.18
N ARG A 105 -0.29 2.92 -3.43
CA ARG A 105 -1.36 3.49 -4.26
C ARG A 105 -1.82 4.84 -3.71
N ARG A 106 -1.96 4.96 -2.39
CA ARG A 106 -2.27 6.24 -1.72
C ARG A 106 -1.19 7.31 -1.92
N VAL A 107 0.10 6.92 -1.98
CA VAL A 107 1.16 7.88 -2.35
C VAL A 107 0.92 8.44 -3.75
N LYS A 108 0.61 7.57 -4.72
CA LYS A 108 0.26 8.00 -6.09
C LYS A 108 -0.96 8.91 -6.10
N GLU A 109 -1.98 8.61 -5.32
CA GLU A 109 -3.17 9.44 -5.20
C GLU A 109 -2.86 10.84 -4.61
N GLN A 110 -1.98 10.94 -3.62
CA GLN A 110 -1.54 12.24 -3.11
C GLN A 110 -0.72 13.02 -4.15
N MET A 111 0.03 12.34 -5.00
CA MET A 111 0.73 12.97 -6.13
C MET A 111 -0.27 13.48 -7.16
N ASN A 112 -1.28 12.68 -7.49
CA ASN A 112 -2.36 13.04 -8.41
C ASN A 112 -3.13 14.28 -7.94
N LYS A 113 -3.45 14.36 -6.65
CA LYS A 113 -4.11 15.55 -6.06
C LYS A 113 -3.28 16.83 -6.20
N ARG A 114 -1.96 16.73 -6.23
CA ARG A 114 -1.07 17.89 -6.42
C ARG A 114 -0.86 18.27 -7.87
N LYS A 115 -0.76 17.30 -8.73
CA LYS A 115 -0.61 17.45 -10.18
C LYS A 115 -1.34 16.29 -10.83
N PRO A 116 -2.58 16.50 -11.27
CA PRO A 116 -3.34 15.46 -11.96
C PRO A 116 -2.58 14.94 -13.17
N ASP A 117 -2.40 13.60 -13.22
CA ASP A 117 -1.73 12.90 -14.29
C ASP A 117 -2.21 11.45 -14.33
N ASP A 118 -2.44 10.93 -15.51
CA ASP A 118 -2.89 9.55 -15.71
C ASP A 118 -1.90 8.52 -15.15
N GLU A 119 -0.61 8.84 -15.13
CA GLU A 119 0.41 8.01 -14.50
C GLU A 119 0.18 7.79 -13.00
N PHE A 120 -0.48 8.74 -12.33
CA PHE A 120 -0.80 8.65 -10.91
C PHE A 120 -2.22 8.17 -10.66
N ALA A 121 -3.19 8.65 -11.44
CA ALA A 121 -4.61 8.37 -11.25
C ALA A 121 -4.99 6.94 -11.62
N ASN A 122 -4.45 6.43 -12.72
CA ASN A 122 -4.98 5.25 -13.40
C ASN A 122 -4.03 4.04 -13.36
N ILE A 123 -2.99 4.07 -12.54
CA ILE A 123 -2.04 2.97 -12.45
C ILE A 123 -2.58 1.84 -11.58
N GLY A 124 -2.77 0.66 -12.16
CA GLY A 124 -3.13 -0.56 -11.45
C GLY A 124 -1.89 -1.21 -10.84
N LEU A 125 -1.69 -1.05 -9.53
CA LEU A 125 -0.65 -1.76 -8.80
C LEU A 125 -1.16 -3.14 -8.39
N SER A 126 -0.40 -4.18 -8.65
CA SER A 126 -0.84 -5.57 -8.46
C SER A 126 0.30 -6.49 -8.02
N PHE A 127 -0.07 -7.65 -7.51
CA PHE A 127 0.85 -8.75 -7.23
C PHE A 127 0.25 -10.08 -7.71
N ILE A 128 1.09 -11.10 -7.79
CA ILE A 128 0.68 -12.45 -8.13
C ILE A 128 0.72 -13.27 -6.85
N ASN A 129 -0.44 -13.82 -6.47
CA ASN A 129 -0.58 -14.65 -5.28
C ASN A 129 0.08 -16.03 -5.45
N THR A 130 0.10 -16.83 -4.41
CA THR A 130 0.64 -18.21 -4.42
C THR A 130 -0.11 -19.14 -5.37
N GLN A 131 -1.37 -18.84 -5.68
CA GLN A 131 -2.20 -19.59 -6.62
C GLN A 131 -1.92 -19.21 -8.09
N GLY A 132 -1.07 -18.19 -8.31
CA GLY A 132 -0.73 -17.70 -9.63
C GLY A 132 -1.72 -16.70 -10.21
N GLU A 133 -2.66 -16.22 -9.40
CA GLU A 133 -3.64 -15.20 -9.80
C GLU A 133 -3.07 -13.80 -9.58
N GLU A 134 -3.40 -12.90 -10.46
CA GLU A 134 -3.01 -11.51 -10.32
C GLU A 134 -4.08 -10.71 -9.60
N ILE A 135 -3.71 -10.15 -8.45
CA ILE A 135 -4.56 -9.33 -7.58
C ILE A 135 -4.18 -7.87 -7.77
N VAL A 136 -5.11 -7.08 -8.29
CA VAL A 136 -5.01 -5.62 -8.34
C VAL A 136 -5.47 -5.05 -7.01
N VAL A 137 -4.69 -4.14 -6.44
CA VAL A 137 -4.99 -3.52 -5.15
C VAL A 137 -5.22 -2.03 -5.35
N ASP A 138 -6.42 -1.59 -5.01
CA ASP A 138 -6.81 -0.19 -4.98
C ASP A 138 -6.79 0.35 -3.55
N CYS A 139 -6.78 1.68 -3.40
CA CYS A 139 -7.02 2.28 -2.10
C CYS A 139 -8.49 2.70 -1.96
N PRO A 140 -9.03 2.73 -0.72
CA PRO A 140 -10.44 3.09 -0.49
C PRO A 140 -10.85 4.44 -1.09
N GLU A 141 -9.94 5.38 -1.21
CA GLU A 141 -10.19 6.70 -1.77
C GLU A 141 -10.44 6.67 -3.29
N THR A 142 -10.03 5.60 -3.95
CA THR A 142 -10.23 5.38 -5.39
C THR A 142 -11.32 4.35 -5.69
N MET A 143 -11.88 3.70 -4.65
CA MET A 143 -13.02 2.80 -4.80
C MET A 143 -14.25 3.56 -5.28
N GLY A 144 -14.80 3.18 -6.43
CA GLY A 144 -15.95 3.86 -7.06
C GLY A 144 -15.57 4.87 -8.14
N VAL A 145 -14.30 5.25 -8.25
CA VAL A 145 -13.76 5.78 -9.49
C VAL A 145 -13.34 4.56 -10.30
N GLU A 146 -14.18 4.12 -11.23
CA GLU A 146 -13.78 3.06 -12.16
C GLU A 146 -12.45 3.48 -12.76
N ALA A 147 -11.44 2.63 -12.57
CA ALA A 147 -10.13 2.87 -13.15
C ALA A 147 -10.32 2.98 -14.67
N THR A 148 -10.34 4.20 -15.17
CA THR A 148 -10.56 4.52 -16.59
C THR A 148 -9.48 3.88 -17.46
N ILE A 149 -8.35 3.50 -16.85
CA ILE A 149 -7.32 2.73 -17.52
C ILE A 149 -6.90 1.59 -16.57
N ASN A 150 -7.54 0.44 -16.73
CA ASN A 150 -6.89 -0.79 -16.35
C ASN A 150 -5.99 -1.19 -17.53
N PRO A 151 -4.68 -1.03 -17.44
CA PRO A 151 -3.79 -1.35 -18.54
C PRO A 151 -3.85 -2.82 -18.96
N LYS A 152 -4.59 -3.67 -18.23
CA LYS A 152 -4.82 -5.09 -18.50
C LYS A 152 -6.18 -5.40 -19.10
N LYS A 153 -7.08 -4.43 -19.21
CA LYS A 153 -8.33 -4.57 -19.96
C LYS A 153 -8.33 -3.59 -21.12
N PRO A 154 -7.63 -3.88 -22.23
CA PRO A 154 -7.78 -3.06 -23.44
C PRO A 154 -9.24 -3.21 -23.90
N GLY A 155 -9.99 -2.13 -23.87
CA GLY A 155 -11.29 -2.04 -24.52
C GLY A 155 -12.53 -1.86 -23.64
N VAL A 156 -12.41 -1.57 -22.36
CA VAL A 156 -13.55 -1.06 -21.62
C VAL A 156 -13.53 0.48 -21.67
N ASN A 157 -14.10 1.03 -22.74
CA ASN A 157 -14.51 2.42 -22.73
C ASN A 157 -15.66 2.53 -21.72
N VAL A 158 -15.44 3.15 -20.60
CA VAL A 158 -16.52 3.57 -19.72
C VAL A 158 -17.09 4.84 -20.34
N ASP A 159 -18.29 4.75 -20.91
CA ASP A 159 -19.05 5.93 -21.31
C ASP A 159 -19.27 6.77 -20.05
N VAL A 160 -18.63 7.91 -20.00
CA VAL A 160 -18.90 8.93 -18.99
C VAL A 160 -20.34 9.40 -19.24
N PRO A 161 -21.27 9.33 -18.27
CA PRO A 161 -22.58 9.92 -18.43
C PRO A 161 -22.41 11.42 -18.68
N GLU A 162 -22.84 11.91 -19.83
CA GLU A 162 -22.96 13.35 -20.07
C GLU A 162 -23.85 13.94 -18.98
N GLU A 163 -23.30 14.82 -18.16
CA GLU A 163 -24.07 15.64 -17.24
C GLU A 163 -25.10 16.43 -18.06
N GLY A 164 -26.36 16.13 -17.79
CA GLY A 164 -27.49 16.75 -18.49
C GLY A 164 -27.42 18.25 -18.40
N GLN A 165 -27.40 18.89 -19.56
CA GLN A 165 -27.62 20.30 -19.70
C GLN A 165 -29.00 20.62 -19.08
N SER A 166 -29.01 21.33 -17.96
CA SER A 166 -30.20 21.92 -17.41
C SER A 166 -30.62 23.04 -18.37
N HIS A 167 -31.66 22.77 -19.15
CA HIS A 167 -32.45 23.83 -19.77
C HIS A 167 -33.36 24.42 -18.69
N ASP A 168 -33.03 25.60 -18.24
CA ASP A 168 -33.98 26.46 -17.57
C ASP A 168 -34.77 27.26 -18.62
N PRO A 169 -36.09 27.45 -18.42
CA PRO A 169 -36.99 28.14 -19.32
C PRO A 169 -36.86 29.67 -19.32
#